data_412c210bd57f77aa9c02ee0d6a31f2af
#
_entry.id   412c210bd57f77aa9c02ee0d6a31f2af
#
_cell.length_a   1.000
_cell.length_b   1.000
_cell.length_c   1.000
_cell.angle_alpha   90.00
_cell.angle_beta   90.00
_cell.angle_gamma   90.00
#
_symmetry.space_group_name_H-M   'P 1'
#
loop_
_entity.id
_entity.type
_entity.pdbx_description
1 polymer ?
#
loop_
_entity_poly.entity_id
_entity_poly.type
_entity_poly.pdbx_seq_one_letter_code
_entity_poly.pdbx_strand_id
1 'polypeptide(L)'
;MEQNKDRLDWHGTTIVLIRKGNDVVVAGDGQVSIGNTVMKSTAKKVRKIEKRDVIAGFAGSTADAFTLFERLEAKLEKHGGQLTRAAVELAKDWRSDKYLRRLEALMAVADKENSFIISGNGDVLEPEHGIIAIGSGGNYALAAARAMIDDPKKTAEEIAKKSIEIAADICVFTNHNITIEKL
;
A
#
# COMPACT_ATOMS: atom_id res chain seq x y z
N MET A 1 2.68 -21.88 -28.77
CA MET A 1 1.92 -20.96 -27.88
C MET A 1 1.44 -21.76 -26.68
N GLU A 2 2.27 -21.98 -25.71
CA GLU A 2 1.88 -22.61 -24.44
C GLU A 2 1.41 -21.53 -23.49
N GLN A 3 0.12 -21.51 -23.26
CA GLN A 3 -0.50 -20.75 -22.18
C GLN A 3 0.02 -21.32 -20.86
N ASN A 4 0.65 -20.47 -20.09
CA ASN A 4 1.07 -20.73 -18.71
C ASN A 4 -0.19 -20.93 -17.85
N LYS A 5 -0.74 -22.16 -17.87
CA LYS A 5 -1.82 -22.62 -16.99
C LYS A 5 -1.20 -22.90 -15.63
N ASP A 6 -1.85 -22.41 -14.57
CA ASP A 6 -1.67 -22.73 -13.16
C ASP A 6 -0.69 -21.89 -12.35
N ARG A 7 -0.62 -20.57 -12.54
CA ARG A 7 -0.36 -19.69 -11.42
C ARG A 7 -1.70 -19.43 -10.73
N LEU A 8 -1.85 -19.90 -9.51
CA LEU A 8 -2.92 -19.47 -8.62
C LEU A 8 -2.73 -17.96 -8.37
N ASP A 9 -3.47 -17.15 -9.12
CA ASP A 9 -3.37 -15.69 -9.00
C ASP A 9 -3.99 -15.26 -7.67
N TRP A 10 -3.12 -14.87 -6.75
CA TRP A 10 -3.53 -14.24 -5.51
C TRP A 10 -3.97 -12.81 -5.81
N HIS A 11 -5.21 -12.53 -5.50
CA HIS A 11 -5.80 -11.20 -5.63
C HIS A 11 -6.30 -10.71 -4.28
N GLY A 12 -6.40 -9.43 -4.18
CA GLY A 12 -7.01 -8.79 -3.02
C GLY A 12 -6.01 -7.94 -2.32
N THR A 13 -6.18 -6.70 -2.51
CA THR A 13 -5.66 -5.63 -1.68
C THR A 13 -6.04 -4.32 -2.32
N THR A 14 -6.60 -3.44 -1.54
CA THR A 14 -6.67 -2.02 -1.87
C THR A 14 -6.08 -1.25 -0.72
N ILE A 15 -5.07 -0.46 -1.02
CA ILE A 15 -4.43 0.46 -0.07
C ILE A 15 -4.62 1.85 -0.61
N VAL A 16 -5.00 2.78 0.27
CA VAL A 16 -4.99 4.22 -0.01
C VAL A 16 -4.22 4.95 1.07
N LEU A 17 -3.36 5.86 0.67
CA LEU A 17 -2.63 6.78 1.53
C LEU A 17 -3.08 8.19 1.19
N ILE A 18 -3.44 8.95 2.21
CA ILE A 18 -3.87 10.33 2.11
C ILE A 18 -2.97 11.20 2.97
N ARG A 19 -2.35 12.20 2.34
CA ARG A 19 -1.68 13.32 3.02
C ARG A 19 -2.49 14.57 2.79
N LYS A 20 -3.02 15.15 3.87
CA LYS A 20 -3.80 16.39 3.82
C LYS A 20 -3.39 17.31 4.96
N GLY A 21 -2.73 18.42 4.63
CA GLY A 21 -2.07 19.25 5.63
C GLY A 21 -0.99 18.47 6.37
N ASN A 22 -1.09 18.43 7.70
CA ASN A 22 -0.16 17.67 8.55
C ASN A 22 -0.61 16.22 8.80
N ASP A 23 -1.83 15.85 8.38
CA ASP A 23 -2.37 14.52 8.63
C ASP A 23 -1.91 13.56 7.55
N VAL A 24 -1.42 12.41 7.96
CA VAL A 24 -1.04 11.30 7.10
C VAL A 24 -1.79 10.05 7.54
N VAL A 25 -2.58 9.49 6.64
CA VAL A 25 -3.43 8.34 6.91
C VAL A 25 -3.23 7.29 5.83
N VAL A 26 -3.06 6.05 6.24
CA VAL A 26 -3.06 4.88 5.33
C VAL A 26 -4.20 3.96 5.73
N ALA A 27 -5.06 3.66 4.77
CA ALA A 27 -6.14 2.71 4.93
C ALA A 27 -5.98 1.54 3.97
N GLY A 28 -6.41 0.36 4.39
CA GLY A 28 -6.42 -0.83 3.55
C GLY A 28 -7.61 -1.72 3.86
N ASP A 29 -8.11 -2.42 2.85
CA ASP A 29 -9.11 -3.46 3.04
C ASP A 29 -8.51 -4.76 3.58
N GLY A 30 -9.36 -5.71 3.98
CA GLY A 30 -8.94 -6.97 4.56
C GLY A 30 -9.03 -8.20 3.64
N GLN A 31 -9.43 -8.07 2.38
CA GLN A 31 -9.68 -9.22 1.52
C GLN A 31 -8.39 -9.83 0.96
N VAL A 32 -8.32 -11.16 0.99
CA VAL A 32 -7.35 -11.98 0.28
C VAL A 32 -8.13 -13.05 -0.49
N SER A 33 -7.91 -13.12 -1.81
CA SER A 33 -8.59 -14.05 -2.71
C SER A 33 -7.59 -14.87 -3.51
N ILE A 34 -7.98 -16.08 -3.87
CA ILE A 34 -7.28 -16.90 -4.88
C ILE A 34 -8.28 -17.13 -6.00
N GLY A 35 -7.98 -16.62 -7.19
CA GLY A 35 -8.94 -16.59 -8.29
C GLY A 35 -10.25 -15.95 -7.81
N ASN A 36 -11.35 -16.66 -7.89
CA ASN A 36 -12.69 -16.19 -7.52
C ASN A 36 -13.10 -16.55 -6.09
N THR A 37 -12.18 -17.05 -5.24
CA THR A 37 -12.50 -17.51 -3.88
C THR A 37 -11.88 -16.60 -2.84
N VAL A 38 -12.70 -16.07 -1.92
CA VAL A 38 -12.22 -15.31 -0.76
C VAL A 38 -11.63 -16.27 0.26
N MET A 39 -10.32 -16.13 0.52
CA MET A 39 -9.60 -16.97 1.49
C MET A 39 -9.57 -16.34 2.87
N LYS A 40 -9.54 -15.01 2.95
CA LYS A 40 -9.54 -14.25 4.19
C LYS A 40 -10.18 -12.89 3.95
N SER A 41 -10.94 -12.40 4.92
CA SER A 41 -11.63 -11.10 4.84
C SER A 41 -11.10 -10.06 5.83
N THR A 42 -10.17 -10.43 6.70
CA THR A 42 -9.67 -9.60 7.81
C THR A 42 -8.14 -9.53 7.85
N ALA A 43 -7.48 -9.58 6.70
CA ALA A 43 -6.02 -9.45 6.64
C ALA A 43 -5.59 -8.01 6.95
N LYS A 44 -4.55 -7.86 7.76
CA LYS A 44 -3.94 -6.56 8.05
C LYS A 44 -2.81 -6.29 7.04
N LYS A 45 -3.05 -5.36 6.15
CA LYS A 45 -2.14 -4.99 5.05
C LYS A 45 -1.48 -3.62 5.25
N VAL A 46 -1.86 -2.93 6.31
CA VAL A 46 -1.32 -1.65 6.75
C VAL A 46 -0.66 -1.83 8.10
N ARG A 47 0.53 -1.25 8.27
CA ARG A 47 1.31 -1.32 9.51
C ARG A 47 1.98 0.01 9.81
N LYS A 48 2.02 0.36 11.09
CA LYS A 48 2.86 1.42 11.62
C LYS A 48 4.16 0.84 12.16
N ILE A 49 5.29 1.46 11.78
CA ILE A 49 6.62 1.17 12.32
C ILE A 49 6.84 2.16 13.46
N GLU A 50 6.40 1.78 14.66
CA GLU A 50 6.28 2.65 15.84
C GLU A 50 7.57 3.43 16.19
N LYS A 51 8.72 2.75 16.13
CA LYS A 51 10.00 3.36 16.47
C LYS A 51 10.47 4.48 15.53
N ARG A 52 9.79 4.66 14.38
CA ARG A 52 10.25 5.55 13.31
C ARG A 52 9.17 6.49 12.79
N ASP A 53 7.96 6.47 13.36
CA ASP A 53 6.82 7.24 12.85
C ASP A 53 6.64 7.08 11.33
N VAL A 54 6.68 5.82 10.85
CA VAL A 54 6.46 5.46 9.45
C VAL A 54 5.26 4.55 9.36
N ILE A 55 4.38 4.80 8.40
CA ILE A 55 3.27 3.91 8.06
C ILE A 55 3.55 3.31 6.68
N ALA A 56 3.27 2.03 6.53
CA ALA A 56 3.39 1.35 5.25
C ALA A 56 2.18 0.47 4.97
N GLY A 57 1.75 0.47 3.70
CA GLY A 57 0.72 -0.40 3.16
C GLY A 57 1.27 -1.22 1.99
N PHE A 58 0.83 -2.45 1.87
CA PHE A 58 1.35 -3.40 0.89
C PHE A 58 0.22 -4.01 0.05
N ALA A 59 0.41 -4.01 -1.26
CA ALA A 59 -0.45 -4.67 -2.23
C ALA A 59 0.32 -5.76 -2.96
N GLY A 60 -0.06 -7.02 -2.75
CA GLY A 60 0.59 -8.21 -3.28
C GLY A 60 0.30 -9.45 -2.44
N SER A 61 1.09 -10.51 -2.59
CA SER A 61 0.98 -11.73 -1.79
C SER A 61 1.28 -11.47 -0.31
N THR A 62 0.51 -12.08 0.58
CA THR A 62 0.63 -11.85 2.04
C THR A 62 2.00 -12.31 2.59
N ALA A 63 2.56 -13.39 2.02
CA ALA A 63 3.88 -13.90 2.45
C ALA A 63 4.99 -12.89 2.13
N ASP A 64 4.86 -12.19 1.00
CA ASP A 64 5.84 -11.23 0.53
C ASP A 64 5.77 -9.91 1.32
N ALA A 65 4.59 -9.57 1.83
CA ALA A 65 4.38 -8.38 2.64
C ALA A 65 5.28 -8.38 3.89
N PHE A 66 5.36 -9.49 4.62
CA PHE A 66 6.17 -9.58 5.83
C PHE A 66 7.64 -9.32 5.54
N THR A 67 8.17 -9.98 4.52
CA THR A 67 9.58 -9.82 4.11
C THR A 67 9.92 -8.38 3.74
N LEU A 68 9.02 -7.71 3.01
CA LEU A 68 9.24 -6.32 2.58
C LEU A 68 9.11 -5.33 3.75
N PHE A 69 8.20 -5.56 4.70
CA PHE A 69 8.12 -4.75 5.91
C PHE A 69 9.39 -4.89 6.77
N GLU A 70 9.88 -6.10 6.98
CA GLU A 70 11.14 -6.35 7.72
C GLU A 70 12.34 -5.69 7.03
N ARG A 71 12.40 -5.75 5.70
CA ARG A 71 13.45 -5.09 4.92
C ARG A 71 13.38 -3.56 5.03
N LEU A 72 12.16 -2.98 4.97
CA LEU A 72 11.96 -1.56 5.16
C LEU A 72 12.41 -1.12 6.56
N GLU A 73 12.03 -1.85 7.60
CA GLU A 73 12.40 -1.56 8.98
C GLU A 73 13.92 -1.60 9.16
N ALA A 74 14.61 -2.60 8.62
CA ALA A 74 16.07 -2.70 8.64
C ALA A 74 16.74 -1.51 7.91
N LYS A 75 16.18 -1.05 6.77
CA LYS A 75 16.69 0.14 6.06
C LYS A 75 16.48 1.41 6.86
N LEU A 76 15.31 1.57 7.48
CA LEU A 76 15.04 2.72 8.36
C LEU A 76 15.99 2.76 9.54
N GLU A 77 16.27 1.61 10.17
CA GLU A 77 17.23 1.51 11.25
C GLU A 77 18.62 1.90 10.79
N LYS A 78 19.10 1.33 9.69
CA LYS A 78 20.42 1.61 9.10
C LYS A 78 20.63 3.08 8.74
N HIS A 79 19.57 3.76 8.31
CA HIS A 79 19.62 5.15 7.83
C HIS A 79 19.06 6.17 8.82
N GLY A 80 18.98 5.82 10.11
CA GLY A 80 18.57 6.77 11.16
C GLY A 80 17.13 7.27 11.02
N GLY A 81 16.24 6.50 10.40
CA GLY A 81 14.83 6.84 10.19
C GLY A 81 14.55 7.69 8.95
N GLN A 82 15.54 7.99 8.11
CA GLN A 82 15.37 8.76 6.87
C GLN A 82 14.59 7.94 5.84
N LEU A 83 13.28 8.22 5.69
CA LEU A 83 12.39 7.44 4.84
C LEU A 83 12.83 7.44 3.37
N THR A 84 13.17 8.61 2.81
CA THR A 84 13.59 8.73 1.41
C THR A 84 14.77 7.80 1.11
N ARG A 85 15.78 7.81 1.98
CA ARG A 85 16.96 6.96 1.80
C ARG A 85 16.63 5.47 1.98
N ALA A 86 15.82 5.14 2.98
CA ALA A 86 15.37 3.78 3.21
C ALA A 86 14.56 3.24 2.03
N ALA A 87 13.66 4.04 1.46
CA ALA A 87 12.84 3.67 0.29
C ALA A 87 13.70 3.40 -0.94
N VAL A 88 14.66 4.29 -1.26
CA VAL A 88 15.59 4.10 -2.40
C VAL A 88 16.44 2.86 -2.24
N GLU A 89 17.00 2.62 -1.04
CA GLU A 89 17.81 1.43 -0.79
C GLU A 89 16.98 0.14 -0.80
N LEU A 90 15.73 0.18 -0.33
CA LEU A 90 14.80 -0.93 -0.45
C LEU A 90 14.48 -1.24 -1.91
N ALA A 91 14.20 -0.22 -2.73
CA ALA A 91 13.92 -0.39 -4.15
C ALA A 91 15.08 -1.02 -4.91
N LYS A 92 16.32 -0.61 -4.61
CA LYS A 92 17.54 -1.20 -5.18
C LYS A 92 17.68 -2.69 -4.81
N ASP A 93 17.48 -3.01 -3.53
CA ASP A 93 17.53 -4.39 -3.04
C ASP A 93 16.41 -5.22 -3.71
N TRP A 94 15.20 -4.68 -3.78
CA TRP A 94 14.05 -5.36 -4.36
C TRP A 94 14.30 -5.73 -5.83
N ARG A 95 14.81 -4.78 -6.61
CA ARG A 95 15.15 -4.99 -8.03
C ARG A 95 16.27 -6.00 -8.23
N SER A 96 17.30 -5.97 -7.39
CA SER A 96 18.54 -6.76 -7.57
C SER A 96 18.53 -8.10 -6.88
N ASP A 97 17.73 -8.27 -5.81
CA ASP A 97 17.63 -9.55 -5.09
C ASP A 97 16.92 -10.61 -5.94
N LYS A 98 17.53 -11.78 -6.03
CA LYS A 98 17.09 -12.89 -6.90
C LYS A 98 15.70 -13.42 -6.53
N TYR A 99 15.31 -13.29 -5.26
CA TYR A 99 14.01 -13.71 -4.72
C TYR A 99 13.01 -12.57 -4.73
N LEU A 100 13.39 -11.41 -4.22
CA LEU A 100 12.50 -10.25 -4.12
C LEU A 100 12.01 -9.73 -5.48
N ARG A 101 12.88 -9.69 -6.50
CA ARG A 101 12.52 -9.19 -7.84
C ARG A 101 11.40 -9.98 -8.54
N ARG A 102 11.05 -11.15 -8.02
CA ARG A 102 9.93 -11.96 -8.54
C ARG A 102 8.60 -11.60 -7.92
N LEU A 103 8.61 -10.72 -6.91
CA LEU A 103 7.42 -10.30 -6.21
C LEU A 103 6.70 -9.22 -7.04
N GLU A 104 5.54 -9.56 -7.56
CA GLU A 104 4.63 -8.62 -8.21
C GLU A 104 3.85 -7.87 -7.12
N ALA A 105 4.45 -6.81 -6.60
CA ALA A 105 3.89 -6.09 -5.48
C ALA A 105 4.21 -4.59 -5.56
N LEU A 106 3.41 -3.82 -4.84
CA LEU A 106 3.60 -2.39 -4.60
C LEU A 106 3.54 -2.12 -3.11
N MET A 107 4.35 -1.18 -2.65
CA MET A 107 4.33 -0.70 -1.29
C MET A 107 4.09 0.80 -1.27
N ALA A 108 3.14 1.26 -0.47
CA ALA A 108 2.94 2.67 -0.14
C ALA A 108 3.55 2.94 1.23
N VAL A 109 4.40 3.94 1.35
CA VAL A 109 5.06 4.30 2.61
C VAL A 109 4.97 5.79 2.86
N ALA A 110 4.83 6.18 4.11
CA ALA A 110 4.87 7.59 4.50
C ALA A 110 5.45 7.80 5.90
N ASP A 111 6.12 8.92 6.07
CA ASP A 111 6.41 9.58 7.33
C ASP A 111 5.67 10.93 7.40
N LYS A 112 6.00 11.77 8.37
CA LYS A 112 5.40 13.10 8.50
C LYS A 112 5.67 14.04 7.34
N GLU A 113 6.77 13.84 6.61
CA GLU A 113 7.24 14.75 5.55
C GLU A 113 7.03 14.16 4.14
N ASN A 114 7.27 12.86 3.97
CA ASN A 114 7.37 12.22 2.66
C ASN A 114 6.35 11.10 2.48
N SER A 115 5.99 10.83 1.23
CA SER A 115 5.17 9.69 0.83
C SER A 115 5.71 9.11 -0.46
N PHE A 116 5.83 7.78 -0.55
CA PHE A 116 6.35 7.11 -1.75
C PHE A 116 5.56 5.86 -2.12
N ILE A 117 5.49 5.59 -3.41
CA ILE A 117 5.21 4.25 -3.94
C ILE A 117 6.55 3.61 -4.27
N ILE A 118 6.75 2.37 -3.80
CA ILE A 118 7.92 1.56 -4.10
C ILE A 118 7.47 0.33 -4.88
N SER A 119 8.13 0.05 -6.01
CA SER A 119 7.84 -1.11 -6.85
C SER A 119 8.98 -2.12 -6.88
N GLY A 120 8.65 -3.37 -7.23
CA GLY A 120 9.64 -4.43 -7.45
C GLY A 120 10.58 -4.18 -8.65
N ASN A 121 10.23 -3.23 -9.53
CA ASN A 121 11.08 -2.81 -10.64
C ASN A 121 12.18 -1.83 -10.22
N GLY A 122 12.16 -1.40 -8.97
CA GLY A 122 13.12 -0.44 -8.41
C GLY A 122 12.68 1.01 -8.49
N ASP A 123 11.39 1.26 -8.79
CA ASP A 123 10.85 2.62 -8.85
C ASP A 123 10.53 3.13 -7.44
N VAL A 124 10.82 4.39 -7.20
CA VAL A 124 10.38 5.15 -6.03
C VAL A 124 9.71 6.41 -6.55
N LEU A 125 8.39 6.47 -6.43
CA LEU A 125 7.58 7.56 -6.96
C LEU A 125 6.97 8.37 -5.83
N GLU A 126 7.11 9.67 -5.90
CA GLU A 126 6.39 10.60 -5.04
C GLU A 126 5.00 10.89 -5.64
N PRO A 127 3.92 10.86 -4.84
CA PRO A 127 2.58 11.05 -5.38
C PRO A 127 2.29 12.50 -5.71
N GLU A 128 1.50 12.72 -6.74
CA GLU A 128 0.83 14.00 -6.93
C GLU A 128 -0.38 14.13 -6.00
N HIS A 129 -0.74 15.33 -5.63
CA HIS A 129 -1.92 15.65 -4.80
C HIS A 129 -1.96 15.00 -3.40
N GLY A 130 -0.84 14.45 -2.90
CA GLY A 130 -0.81 13.81 -1.58
C GLY A 130 -1.60 12.49 -1.48
N ILE A 131 -1.87 11.82 -2.61
CA ILE A 131 -2.66 10.59 -2.65
C ILE A 131 -1.85 9.48 -3.31
N ILE A 132 -1.78 8.33 -2.62
CA ILE A 132 -1.33 7.07 -3.20
C ILE A 132 -2.48 6.07 -3.09
N ALA A 133 -2.74 5.34 -4.17
CA ALA A 133 -3.63 4.18 -4.12
C ALA A 133 -3.06 3.04 -4.95
N ILE A 134 -2.98 1.85 -4.37
CA ILE A 134 -2.37 0.67 -4.96
C ILE A 134 -3.26 -0.57 -4.77
N GLY A 135 -3.02 -1.58 -5.59
CA GLY A 135 -3.74 -2.84 -5.54
C GLY A 135 -4.96 -2.90 -6.46
N SER A 136 -5.74 -3.97 -6.33
CA SER A 136 -6.84 -4.30 -7.25
C SER A 136 -7.93 -3.23 -7.34
N GLY A 137 -8.32 -2.65 -6.21
CA GLY A 137 -9.28 -1.54 -6.15
C GLY A 137 -8.63 -0.15 -6.14
N GLY A 138 -7.29 -0.08 -6.33
CA GLY A 138 -6.53 1.16 -6.18
C GLY A 138 -7.01 2.30 -7.08
N ASN A 139 -7.33 2.02 -8.34
CA ASN A 139 -7.80 3.06 -9.27
C ASN A 139 -9.15 3.66 -8.84
N TYR A 140 -10.05 2.85 -8.28
CA TYR A 140 -11.33 3.34 -7.75
C TYR A 140 -11.13 4.18 -6.49
N ALA A 141 -10.28 3.72 -5.58
CA ALA A 141 -9.91 4.47 -4.38
C ALA A 141 -9.21 5.79 -4.73
N LEU A 142 -8.30 5.80 -5.72
CA LEU A 142 -7.63 7.00 -6.21
C LEU A 142 -8.62 8.03 -6.76
N ALA A 143 -9.52 7.61 -7.63
CA ALA A 143 -10.53 8.49 -8.21
C ALA A 143 -11.45 9.09 -7.14
N ALA A 144 -11.89 8.27 -6.17
CA ALA A 144 -12.71 8.72 -5.05
C ALA A 144 -11.95 9.72 -4.16
N ALA A 145 -10.69 9.42 -3.81
CA ALA A 145 -9.86 10.30 -3.00
C ALA A 145 -9.62 11.66 -3.69
N ARG A 146 -9.32 11.65 -4.98
CA ARG A 146 -9.11 12.89 -5.76
C ARG A 146 -10.36 13.76 -5.82
N ALA A 147 -11.54 13.17 -5.85
CA ALA A 147 -12.80 13.92 -5.82
C ALA A 147 -13.07 14.61 -4.48
N MET A 148 -12.43 14.14 -3.39
CA MET A 148 -12.68 14.61 -2.03
C MET A 148 -11.53 15.39 -1.40
N ILE A 149 -10.32 15.34 -1.96
CA ILE A 149 -9.10 15.85 -1.28
C ILE A 149 -9.16 17.35 -1.02
N ASP A 150 -9.78 18.10 -1.91
CA ASP A 150 -9.89 19.56 -1.81
C ASP A 150 -11.08 20.04 -0.95
N ASP A 151 -11.94 19.13 -0.49
CA ASP A 151 -13.06 19.49 0.39
C ASP A 151 -12.53 19.85 1.79
N PRO A 152 -12.62 21.13 2.23
CA PRO A 152 -12.07 21.55 3.52
C PRO A 152 -12.81 20.96 4.73
N LYS A 153 -14.00 20.39 4.51
CA LYS A 153 -14.81 19.78 5.58
C LYS A 153 -14.43 18.33 5.86
N LYS A 154 -13.61 17.71 5.01
CA LYS A 154 -13.23 16.32 5.14
C LYS A 154 -11.82 16.17 5.68
N THR A 155 -11.66 15.32 6.69
CA THR A 155 -10.36 14.92 7.21
C THR A 155 -9.68 13.90 6.30
N ALA A 156 -8.37 13.73 6.43
CA ALA A 156 -7.62 12.70 5.71
C ALA A 156 -8.17 11.29 6.00
N GLU A 157 -8.59 11.01 7.24
CA GLU A 157 -9.16 9.74 7.65
C GLU A 157 -10.52 9.47 6.99
N GLU A 158 -11.41 10.45 6.95
CA GLU A 158 -12.71 10.33 6.28
C GLU A 158 -12.56 10.09 4.77
N ILE A 159 -11.60 10.77 4.13
CA ILE A 159 -11.28 10.58 2.72
C ILE A 159 -10.74 9.17 2.49
N ALA A 160 -9.77 8.73 3.28
CA ALA A 160 -9.17 7.40 3.15
C ALA A 160 -10.22 6.29 3.31
N LYS A 161 -11.04 6.36 4.38
CA LYS A 161 -12.11 5.41 4.65
C LYS A 161 -13.13 5.37 3.52
N LYS A 162 -13.64 6.53 3.10
CA LYS A 162 -14.65 6.60 2.04
C LYS A 162 -14.12 6.10 0.69
N SER A 163 -12.83 6.33 0.41
CA SER A 163 -12.20 5.84 -0.81
C SER A 163 -12.11 4.32 -0.86
N ILE A 164 -11.79 3.67 0.26
CA ILE A 164 -11.81 2.19 0.35
C ILE A 164 -13.25 1.66 0.26
N GLU A 165 -14.23 2.29 0.91
CA GLU A 165 -15.64 1.91 0.81
C GLU A 165 -16.13 1.92 -0.65
N ILE A 166 -15.87 3.00 -1.40
CA ILE A 166 -16.23 3.10 -2.82
C ILE A 166 -15.50 2.04 -3.64
N ALA A 167 -14.23 1.80 -3.37
CA ALA A 167 -13.49 0.74 -4.05
C ALA A 167 -14.08 -0.65 -3.76
N ALA A 168 -14.55 -0.90 -2.52
CA ALA A 168 -15.19 -2.15 -2.12
C ALA A 168 -16.56 -2.37 -2.78
N ASP A 169 -17.29 -1.29 -3.04
CA ASP A 169 -18.57 -1.35 -3.77
C ASP A 169 -18.42 -1.72 -5.26
N ILE A 170 -17.21 -1.50 -5.83
CA ILE A 170 -16.96 -1.66 -7.27
C ILE A 170 -16.06 -2.87 -7.56
N CYS A 171 -14.99 -3.04 -6.78
CA CYS A 171 -13.96 -4.05 -7.00
C CYS A 171 -14.27 -5.34 -6.24
N VAL A 172 -14.46 -6.44 -6.96
CA VAL A 172 -14.75 -7.77 -6.37
C VAL A 172 -13.64 -8.32 -5.47
N PHE A 173 -12.44 -7.73 -5.54
CA PHE A 173 -11.27 -8.12 -4.75
C PHE A 173 -11.03 -7.18 -3.55
N THR A 174 -11.98 -6.31 -3.23
CA THR A 174 -11.90 -5.36 -2.11
C THR A 174 -13.11 -5.53 -1.21
N ASN A 175 -12.93 -5.46 0.10
CA ASN A 175 -14.03 -5.55 1.04
C ASN A 175 -14.10 -4.36 2.02
N HIS A 176 -15.17 -4.31 2.83
CA HIS A 176 -15.42 -3.23 3.79
C HIS A 176 -14.75 -3.43 5.16
N ASN A 177 -13.90 -4.45 5.33
CA ASN A 177 -13.11 -4.64 6.55
C ASN A 177 -11.87 -3.76 6.48
N ILE A 178 -11.99 -2.51 6.93
CA ILE A 178 -10.98 -1.48 6.74
C ILE A 178 -10.09 -1.39 7.97
N THR A 179 -8.77 -1.44 7.76
CA THR A 179 -7.75 -1.11 8.75
C THR A 179 -7.18 0.27 8.43
N ILE A 180 -7.07 1.14 9.44
CA ILE A 180 -6.55 2.50 9.30
C ILE A 180 -5.41 2.71 10.28
N GLU A 181 -4.30 3.28 9.78
CA GLU A 181 -3.18 3.77 10.57
C GLU A 181 -2.92 5.23 10.25
N LYS A 182 -2.47 6.00 11.26
CA LYS A 182 -2.24 7.44 11.14
C LYS A 182 -1.02 7.92 11.92
N LEU A 183 -0.39 8.98 11.40
CA LEU A 183 0.70 9.74 12.04
C LEU A 183 0.17 11.04 12.62
#